data_d65b575c1fabfa856747b27c21a38c18
#
_entry.id   d65b575c1fabfa856747b27c21a38c18
#
_cell.length_a   1.000
_cell.length_b   1.000
_cell.length_c   1.000
_cell.angle_alpha   90.00
_cell.angle_beta   90.00
_cell.angle_gamma   90.00
#
_symmetry.space_group_name_H-M   'P 1'
#
loop_
_entity.id
_entity.type
_entity.pdbx_description
1 polymer ?
#
loop_
_entity_poly.entity_id
_entity_poly.type
_entity_poly.pdbx_seq_one_letter_code
_entity_poly.pdbx_strand_id
1 'polypeptide(L)'
;MHRAEKVAYFSSEHGHEGLPLGGGLGILAGDAEKSAADLKLPMVAVGLLYRNGSFHQVLDAEGRQSQTYNTPFDRERLADYHKDTCTVPLQDRKVRISAGEFYVRSTVPGDKRNFVPLFLLEPTENGNGHDDTLADTLYPTDTYKKLCQQAILGYGGVHVLEHMGFGQLERYVLNEGHAALAINALLERYGGDIDKVRAHVFFVTHTPVPAGIDVFTDFDIKNAIPHLPFVSEAVSRGGDNSLHMMKYAMGTARPGSSVAVARLHELVSKAQFYQFPNMDALGSIDNGVHLPTWTSPEVQQLYDKYTNGFWRTDPKTLELGLLSVKTDEVEQAHSASRGRLGQFLKDNLGQRVRGNAEYDPGRLTIGFGRRFATYKQATLIFDQMTRLEMLGDNIQLVFSGKAHEADDPGKAVISDLFMKMAYLRGKVPIFFIEDYDMAVAKLIVQGADVWLNNPRKLREASGTSGMKAAANFVPQISIPDGWWILQQAPEGYRLPKGLVEGVTGWGIGEAPTAEYIAMVSDLVRNGNFQALEAVRSKERIDAANLFMDKLAEVVVPLFRSDKDTWRKIGRSAAAFNASWYNTHRMILQYFERMGVDVPQLDLLSN
;
A
#
# COMPACT_ATOMS: atom_id res chain seq x y z
N MET A 1 -0.79 11.16 30.77
CA MET A 1 -2.12 10.53 30.81
C MET A 1 -2.25 9.73 29.53
N HIS A 2 -2.10 8.41 29.60
CA HIS A 2 -2.43 7.56 28.45
C HIS A 2 -3.94 7.68 28.22
N ARG A 3 -4.35 8.00 26.98
CA ARG A 3 -5.73 7.81 26.55
C ARG A 3 -6.04 6.31 26.72
N ALA A 4 -7.24 5.96 27.13
CA ALA A 4 -7.70 4.57 27.12
C ALA A 4 -7.85 4.15 25.64
N GLU A 5 -6.78 3.57 25.07
CA GLU A 5 -6.81 3.04 23.71
C GLU A 5 -7.79 1.88 23.63
N LYS A 6 -8.57 1.82 22.54
CA LYS A 6 -9.62 0.83 22.33
C LYS A 6 -9.31 -0.15 21.22
N VAL A 7 -8.47 0.24 20.28
CA VAL A 7 -8.16 -0.52 19.07
C VAL A 7 -6.67 -0.76 18.97
N ALA A 8 -6.26 -2.01 18.80
CA ALA A 8 -4.91 -2.38 18.41
C ALA A 8 -4.83 -2.62 16.89
N TYR A 9 -3.82 -2.06 16.23
CA TYR A 9 -3.57 -2.21 14.80
C TYR A 9 -2.27 -2.97 14.57
N PHE A 10 -2.34 -4.18 14.02
CA PHE A 10 -1.20 -5.07 13.80
C PHE A 10 -0.81 -5.08 12.33
N SER A 11 0.45 -4.79 12.03
CA SER A 11 1.00 -4.87 10.67
C SER A 11 2.45 -5.35 10.69
N SER A 12 2.86 -6.11 9.66
CA SER A 12 4.26 -6.52 9.50
C SER A 12 5.17 -5.37 9.10
N GLU A 13 4.64 -4.31 8.52
CA GLU A 13 5.40 -3.14 8.08
C GLU A 13 4.61 -1.84 8.33
N HIS A 14 5.33 -0.75 8.60
CA HIS A 14 4.76 0.57 8.91
C HIS A 14 5.47 1.67 8.13
N GLY A 15 4.72 2.46 7.37
CA GLY A 15 5.22 3.48 6.43
C GLY A 15 5.66 4.77 7.11
N HIS A 16 6.67 4.69 7.96
CA HIS A 16 7.32 5.84 8.58
C HIS A 16 8.76 5.96 8.11
N GLU A 17 9.27 7.18 8.15
CA GLU A 17 10.66 7.44 7.76
C GLU A 17 11.64 6.67 8.64
N GLY A 18 12.56 5.93 8.01
CA GLY A 18 13.56 5.10 8.69
C GLY A 18 13.10 3.69 9.03
N LEU A 19 11.81 3.34 8.81
CA LEU A 19 11.33 1.96 8.93
C LEU A 19 11.38 1.24 7.57
N PRO A 20 11.64 -0.08 7.55
CA PRO A 20 11.66 -0.86 6.32
C PRO A 20 10.29 -0.92 5.66
N LEU A 21 10.30 -0.86 4.34
CA LEU A 21 9.09 -0.92 3.51
C LEU A 21 9.25 -1.95 2.39
N GLY A 22 8.36 -2.94 2.38
CA GLY A 22 8.24 -3.91 1.29
C GLY A 22 7.31 -3.44 0.17
N GLY A 23 6.34 -2.58 0.47
CA GLY A 23 5.38 -2.13 -0.53
C GLY A 23 4.21 -1.30 -0.01
N GLY A 24 3.05 -1.51 -0.65
CA GLY A 24 1.84 -0.73 -0.36
C GLY A 24 1.23 -0.98 1.01
N LEU A 25 1.44 -2.17 1.59
CA LEU A 25 0.88 -2.56 2.89
C LEU A 25 1.40 -1.64 4.00
N GLY A 26 2.73 -1.46 4.09
CA GLY A 26 3.33 -0.60 5.11
C GLY A 26 3.01 0.87 4.91
N ILE A 27 2.99 1.34 3.67
CA ILE A 27 2.57 2.71 3.37
C ILE A 27 1.14 2.96 3.89
N LEU A 28 0.22 2.02 3.65
CA LEU A 28 -1.16 2.12 4.12
C LEU A 28 -1.23 2.12 5.65
N ALA A 29 -0.48 1.23 6.32
CA ALA A 29 -0.43 1.16 7.77
C ALA A 29 0.03 2.51 8.36
N GLY A 30 1.17 3.03 7.90
CA GLY A 30 1.68 4.33 8.37
C GLY A 30 0.74 5.50 8.05
N ASP A 31 0.07 5.48 6.89
CA ASP A 31 -0.93 6.49 6.53
C ASP A 31 -2.19 6.40 7.42
N ALA A 32 -2.63 5.18 7.78
CA ALA A 32 -3.74 4.96 8.71
C ALA A 32 -3.41 5.46 10.13
N GLU A 33 -2.21 5.19 10.61
CA GLU A 33 -1.72 5.62 11.93
C GLU A 33 -1.63 7.14 12.03
N LYS A 34 -1.11 7.82 11.00
CA LYS A 34 -1.08 9.29 10.93
C LYS A 34 -2.50 9.86 10.96
N SER A 35 -3.42 9.25 10.21
CA SER A 35 -4.82 9.66 10.22
C SER A 35 -5.48 9.44 11.58
N ALA A 36 -5.19 8.34 12.25
CA ALA A 36 -5.67 8.09 13.60
C ALA A 36 -5.13 9.13 14.61
N ALA A 37 -3.85 9.55 14.47
CA ALA A 37 -3.27 10.61 15.27
C ALA A 37 -3.93 11.97 14.99
N ASP A 38 -4.14 12.33 13.71
CA ASP A 38 -4.80 13.57 13.29
C ASP A 38 -6.24 13.66 13.81
N LEU A 39 -6.96 12.55 13.78
CA LEU A 39 -8.35 12.44 14.23
C LEU A 39 -8.48 12.11 15.73
N LYS A 40 -7.38 11.96 16.46
CA LYS A 40 -7.35 11.66 17.91
C LYS A 40 -8.06 10.36 18.25
N LEU A 41 -8.00 9.37 17.36
CA LEU A 41 -8.65 8.08 17.58
C LEU A 41 -7.92 7.27 18.67
N PRO A 42 -8.64 6.49 19.48
CA PRO A 42 -8.04 5.68 20.54
C PRO A 42 -7.41 4.40 19.98
N MET A 43 -6.25 4.53 19.35
CA MET A 43 -5.54 3.46 18.65
C MET A 43 -4.10 3.31 19.14
N VAL A 44 -3.65 2.06 19.27
CA VAL A 44 -2.26 1.66 19.45
C VAL A 44 -1.85 0.75 18.30
N ALA A 45 -0.61 0.85 17.82
CA ALA A 45 -0.10 0.02 16.73
C ALA A 45 1.00 -0.93 17.20
N VAL A 46 1.15 -2.07 16.49
CA VAL A 46 2.15 -3.10 16.77
C VAL A 46 2.79 -3.55 15.47
N GLY A 47 4.12 -3.60 15.45
CA GLY A 47 4.93 -4.07 14.33
C GLY A 47 6.19 -4.80 14.78
N LEU A 48 7.08 -5.08 13.83
CA LEU A 48 8.39 -5.67 14.12
C LEU A 48 9.49 -4.62 13.91
N LEU A 49 10.49 -4.65 14.78
CA LEU A 49 11.70 -3.86 14.61
C LEU A 49 12.71 -4.67 13.80
N TYR A 50 12.84 -4.34 12.52
CA TYR A 50 13.79 -4.98 11.63
C TYR A 50 15.17 -4.36 11.75
N ARG A 51 16.13 -5.14 12.27
CA ARG A 51 17.47 -4.68 12.61
C ARG A 51 18.24 -4.10 11.42
N ASN A 52 18.15 -4.75 10.26
CA ASN A 52 18.91 -4.36 9.08
C ASN A 52 18.32 -3.18 8.31
N GLY A 53 17.14 -2.69 8.70
CA GLY A 53 16.46 -1.61 7.98
C GLY A 53 15.99 -2.04 6.58
N SER A 54 15.85 -1.07 5.67
CA SER A 54 15.51 -1.32 4.27
C SER A 54 16.76 -1.68 3.46
N PHE A 55 16.63 -2.59 2.49
CA PHE A 55 17.72 -2.79 1.55
C PHE A 55 17.87 -1.61 0.60
N HIS A 56 19.11 -1.32 0.22
CA HIS A 56 19.45 -0.40 -0.85
C HIS A 56 19.59 -1.15 -2.16
N GLN A 57 18.96 -0.61 -3.19
CA GLN A 57 19.07 -1.10 -4.56
C GLN A 57 20.39 -0.62 -5.16
N VAL A 58 21.16 -1.55 -5.72
CA VAL A 58 22.35 -1.27 -6.50
C VAL A 58 22.13 -1.81 -7.91
N LEU A 59 22.26 -0.96 -8.92
CA LEU A 59 22.10 -1.34 -10.32
C LEU A 59 23.43 -1.26 -11.05
N ASP A 60 23.75 -2.30 -11.81
CA ASP A 60 24.86 -2.22 -12.77
C ASP A 60 24.48 -1.46 -14.05
N ALA A 61 25.39 -1.42 -15.03
CA ALA A 61 25.19 -0.70 -16.28
C ALA A 61 24.03 -1.27 -17.13
N GLU A 62 23.73 -2.55 -16.98
CA GLU A 62 22.67 -3.28 -17.66
C GLU A 62 21.36 -3.30 -16.86
N GLY A 63 21.30 -2.62 -15.73
CA GLY A 63 20.13 -2.56 -14.87
C GLY A 63 19.87 -3.85 -14.08
N ARG A 64 20.88 -4.71 -13.90
CA ARG A 64 20.75 -5.88 -13.02
C ARG A 64 20.80 -5.42 -11.57
N GLN A 65 19.74 -5.77 -10.83
CA GLN A 65 19.59 -5.38 -9.43
C GLN A 65 20.31 -6.34 -8.51
N SER A 66 21.15 -5.79 -7.65
CA SER A 66 21.63 -6.37 -6.39
C SER A 66 21.16 -5.53 -5.22
N GLN A 67 21.37 -6.02 -3.99
CA GLN A 67 20.95 -5.33 -2.77
C GLN A 67 22.07 -5.29 -1.74
N THR A 68 22.07 -4.24 -0.92
CA THR A 68 22.94 -4.10 0.24
C THR A 68 22.13 -3.65 1.45
N TYR A 69 22.54 -4.12 2.64
CA TYR A 69 21.97 -3.72 3.93
C TYR A 69 23.05 -2.96 4.71
N ASN A 70 23.12 -1.66 4.52
CA ASN A 70 24.15 -0.80 5.12
C ASN A 70 23.59 0.32 6.00
N THR A 71 22.28 0.35 6.19
CA THR A 71 21.60 1.35 7.01
C THR A 71 20.71 0.65 8.03
N PRO A 72 21.27 0.22 9.19
CA PRO A 72 20.48 -0.36 10.26
C PRO A 72 19.46 0.66 10.78
N PHE A 73 18.41 0.16 11.44
CA PHE A 73 17.42 1.01 12.06
C PHE A 73 18.07 1.92 13.11
N ASP A 74 17.82 3.22 13.01
CA ASP A 74 18.29 4.22 13.95
C ASP A 74 17.45 4.21 15.24
N ARG A 75 18.00 3.62 16.31
CA ARG A 75 17.31 3.48 17.61
C ARG A 75 17.06 4.79 18.34
N GLU A 76 17.74 5.89 17.97
CA GLU A 76 17.47 7.22 18.54
C GLU A 76 16.09 7.76 18.14
N ARG A 77 15.45 7.15 17.15
CA ARG A 77 14.06 7.46 16.75
C ARG A 77 13.01 6.88 17.71
N LEU A 78 13.39 5.94 18.56
CA LEU A 78 12.48 5.40 19.58
C LEU A 78 12.30 6.42 20.71
N ALA A 79 11.07 6.55 21.17
CA ALA A 79 10.74 7.37 22.33
C ALA A 79 11.17 6.68 23.63
N ASP A 80 11.08 5.35 23.68
CA ASP A 80 11.49 4.51 24.79
C ASP A 80 11.80 3.08 24.31
N TYR A 81 12.46 2.27 25.15
CA TYR A 81 12.78 0.88 24.88
C TYR A 81 12.56 0.00 26.11
N HIS A 82 11.62 -0.92 25.98
CA HIS A 82 11.15 -1.81 27.04
C HIS A 82 11.76 -3.21 26.86
N LYS A 83 12.62 -3.60 27.80
CA LYS A 83 13.31 -4.89 27.75
C LYS A 83 12.44 -6.01 28.31
N ASP A 84 12.55 -7.20 27.70
CA ASP A 84 11.97 -8.46 28.20
C ASP A 84 10.49 -8.36 28.57
N THR A 85 9.69 -7.72 27.70
CA THR A 85 8.25 -7.47 27.92
C THR A 85 7.41 -8.73 27.96
N CYS A 86 7.77 -9.75 27.15
CA CYS A 86 7.11 -11.05 27.13
C CYS A 86 8.04 -12.13 26.57
N THR A 87 7.54 -13.37 26.50
CA THR A 87 8.20 -14.48 25.80
C THR A 87 7.24 -15.12 24.80
N VAL A 88 7.79 -15.55 23.65
CA VAL A 88 7.08 -16.32 22.63
C VAL A 88 7.66 -17.73 22.56
N PRO A 89 6.85 -18.81 22.66
CA PRO A 89 7.33 -20.18 22.52
C PRO A 89 7.63 -20.47 21.04
N LEU A 90 8.92 -20.57 20.72
CA LEU A 90 9.42 -20.92 19.38
C LEU A 90 10.29 -22.16 19.48
N GLN A 91 10.00 -23.19 18.69
CA GLN A 91 10.61 -24.52 18.87
C GLN A 91 10.46 -25.01 20.32
N ASP A 92 11.51 -25.52 20.92
CA ASP A 92 11.56 -26.01 22.30
C ASP A 92 12.03 -24.95 23.32
N ARG A 93 11.95 -23.67 22.97
CA ARG A 93 12.45 -22.56 23.80
C ARG A 93 11.50 -21.37 23.89
N LYS A 94 11.65 -20.57 24.92
CA LYS A 94 10.95 -19.31 25.09
C LYS A 94 11.87 -18.16 24.64
N VAL A 95 11.54 -17.54 23.51
CA VAL A 95 12.26 -16.37 22.99
C VAL A 95 11.77 -15.12 23.70
N ARG A 96 12.68 -14.35 24.29
CA ARG A 96 12.36 -13.07 24.94
C ARG A 96 12.13 -11.99 23.89
N ILE A 97 11.09 -11.20 24.10
CA ILE A 97 10.72 -10.08 23.25
C ILE A 97 10.87 -8.77 24.01
N SER A 98 11.58 -7.84 23.43
CA SER A 98 11.61 -6.43 23.84
C SER A 98 10.82 -5.58 22.86
N ALA A 99 10.45 -4.38 23.26
CA ALA A 99 9.65 -3.48 22.43
C ALA A 99 10.22 -2.06 22.43
N GLY A 100 10.47 -1.52 21.24
CA GLY A 100 10.75 -0.10 21.06
C GLY A 100 9.45 0.68 20.89
N GLU A 101 9.28 1.76 21.62
CA GLU A 101 8.13 2.65 21.50
C GLU A 101 8.42 3.78 20.53
N PHE A 102 7.59 3.92 19.50
CA PHE A 102 7.67 4.96 18.48
C PHE A 102 6.38 5.77 18.48
N TYR A 103 6.46 7.12 18.40
CA TYR A 103 5.28 7.98 18.39
C TYR A 103 4.94 8.47 16.99
N VAL A 104 3.82 7.99 16.45
CA VAL A 104 3.26 8.51 15.22
C VAL A 104 2.45 9.76 15.52
N ARG A 105 3.07 10.93 15.31
CA ARG A 105 2.49 12.22 15.70
C ARG A 105 1.49 12.74 14.69
N SER A 106 0.49 13.50 15.18
CA SER A 106 -0.44 14.27 14.36
C SER A 106 0.31 15.24 13.43
N THR A 107 -0.19 15.34 12.19
CA THR A 107 0.29 16.30 11.18
C THR A 107 -0.54 17.59 11.13
N VAL A 108 -1.60 17.68 11.92
CA VAL A 108 -2.44 18.88 12.02
C VAL A 108 -1.63 20.02 12.63
N PRO A 109 -1.54 21.20 11.98
CA PRO A 109 -0.80 22.32 12.49
C PRO A 109 -1.22 22.73 13.90
N GLY A 110 -0.25 22.87 14.80
CA GLY A 110 -0.50 23.23 16.20
C GLY A 110 -0.83 22.06 17.12
N ASP A 111 -1.15 20.89 16.59
CA ASP A 111 -1.48 19.69 17.37
C ASP A 111 -0.28 18.75 17.55
N LYS A 112 0.64 19.13 18.43
CA LYS A 112 1.84 18.32 18.72
C LYS A 112 1.64 17.27 19.82
N ARG A 113 0.50 17.28 20.52
CA ARG A 113 0.23 16.42 21.69
C ARG A 113 -0.41 15.10 21.33
N ASN A 114 -1.09 15.02 20.19
CA ASN A 114 -1.75 13.80 19.76
C ASN A 114 -0.80 12.91 18.95
N PHE A 115 -0.78 11.65 19.29
CA PHE A 115 0.01 10.63 18.62
C PHE A 115 -0.65 9.25 18.77
N VAL A 116 -0.28 8.32 17.91
CA VAL A 116 -0.55 6.89 18.05
C VAL A 116 0.77 6.24 18.54
N PRO A 117 0.78 5.55 19.68
CA PRO A 117 1.94 4.76 20.09
C PRO A 117 2.05 3.53 19.16
N LEU A 118 3.25 3.31 18.63
CA LEU A 118 3.62 2.13 17.83
C LEU A 118 4.70 1.35 18.57
N PHE A 119 4.39 0.11 18.93
CA PHE A 119 5.35 -0.80 19.55
C PHE A 119 6.00 -1.68 18.49
N LEU A 120 7.30 -1.54 18.35
CA LEU A 120 8.14 -2.30 17.42
C LEU A 120 8.83 -3.44 18.19
N LEU A 121 8.39 -4.67 17.95
CA LEU A 121 8.85 -5.85 18.67
C LEU A 121 10.18 -6.35 18.15
N GLU A 122 11.07 -6.70 19.05
CA GLU A 122 12.39 -7.24 18.75
C GLU A 122 12.66 -8.49 19.60
N PRO A 123 12.99 -9.63 18.99
CA PRO A 123 13.51 -10.79 19.71
C PRO A 123 14.91 -10.47 20.21
N THR A 124 15.20 -10.81 21.49
CA THR A 124 16.50 -10.57 22.12
C THR A 124 17.24 -11.85 22.38
N GLU A 125 18.57 -11.79 22.33
CA GLU A 125 19.45 -12.94 22.58
C GLU A 125 19.24 -13.51 23.98
N ASN A 126 19.08 -14.83 24.06
CA ASN A 126 18.76 -15.54 25.30
C ASN A 126 19.90 -16.46 25.74
N GLY A 127 21.11 -16.26 25.25
CA GLY A 127 22.27 -17.09 25.55
C GLY A 127 22.30 -18.48 24.86
N ASN A 128 21.27 -18.83 24.10
CA ASN A 128 21.09 -20.13 23.46
C ASN A 128 21.06 -20.08 21.92
N GLY A 129 21.58 -19.03 21.29
CA GLY A 129 21.65 -18.95 19.82
C GLY A 129 21.15 -17.65 19.24
N HIS A 130 21.05 -17.58 17.94
CA HIS A 130 20.79 -16.38 17.13
C HIS A 130 19.29 -15.96 17.09
N ASP A 131 18.57 -16.00 18.22
CA ASP A 131 17.16 -15.59 18.26
C ASP A 131 16.97 -14.14 17.83
N ASP A 132 17.93 -13.29 18.13
CA ASP A 132 17.99 -11.89 17.74
C ASP A 132 17.98 -11.69 16.21
N THR A 133 18.35 -12.71 15.42
CA THR A 133 18.33 -12.66 13.95
C THR A 133 16.97 -12.97 13.33
N LEU A 134 15.97 -13.37 14.13
CA LEU A 134 14.64 -13.72 13.63
C LEU A 134 13.92 -12.52 12.99
N ALA A 135 14.20 -11.30 13.45
CA ALA A 135 13.64 -10.05 12.92
C ALA A 135 14.70 -9.16 12.24
N ASP A 136 15.69 -9.74 11.56
CA ASP A 136 16.72 -8.96 10.85
C ASP A 136 16.16 -8.23 9.65
N THR A 137 15.33 -8.90 8.85
CA THR A 137 14.83 -8.40 7.57
C THR A 137 13.33 -8.57 7.43
N LEU A 138 12.70 -7.63 6.75
CA LEU A 138 11.30 -7.71 6.35
C LEU A 138 11.12 -8.76 5.24
N TYR A 139 10.10 -9.61 5.36
CA TYR A 139 9.74 -10.66 4.37
C TYR A 139 10.88 -11.62 4.03
N PRO A 140 11.40 -12.35 5.02
CA PRO A 140 12.48 -13.31 4.78
C PRO A 140 12.00 -14.42 3.83
N THR A 141 12.93 -14.95 3.02
CA THR A 141 12.68 -16.11 2.14
C THR A 141 12.61 -17.42 2.92
N ASP A 142 13.23 -17.48 4.08
CA ASP A 142 13.23 -18.62 4.99
C ASP A 142 11.84 -18.74 5.67
N THR A 143 11.14 -19.85 5.40
CA THR A 143 9.80 -20.15 5.92
C THR A 143 9.78 -20.22 7.46
N TYR A 144 10.84 -20.78 8.07
CA TYR A 144 10.99 -20.82 9.53
C TYR A 144 11.01 -19.41 10.12
N LYS A 145 11.91 -18.55 9.63
CA LYS A 145 11.99 -17.15 10.07
C LYS A 145 10.66 -16.41 9.85
N LYS A 146 10.03 -16.62 8.70
CA LYS A 146 8.73 -16.00 8.39
C LYS A 146 7.66 -16.37 9.40
N LEU A 147 7.51 -17.66 9.73
CA LEU A 147 6.52 -18.11 10.71
C LEU A 147 6.86 -17.63 12.13
N CYS A 148 8.13 -17.62 12.51
CA CYS A 148 8.58 -17.04 13.78
C CYS A 148 8.26 -15.55 13.87
N GLN A 149 8.50 -14.76 12.81
CA GLN A 149 8.13 -13.33 12.78
C GLN A 149 6.63 -13.13 12.97
N GLN A 150 5.80 -13.95 12.33
CA GLN A 150 4.34 -13.85 12.47
C GLN A 150 3.86 -14.26 13.87
N ALA A 151 4.53 -15.21 14.52
CA ALA A 151 4.25 -15.54 15.92
C ALA A 151 4.68 -14.41 16.88
N ILE A 152 5.83 -13.80 16.65
CA ILE A 152 6.29 -12.64 17.42
C ILE A 152 5.33 -11.46 17.23
N LEU A 153 4.96 -11.14 15.98
CA LEU A 153 4.05 -10.05 15.67
C LEU A 153 2.67 -10.27 16.32
N GLY A 154 2.04 -11.40 16.03
CA GLY A 154 0.67 -11.67 16.48
C GLY A 154 0.59 -12.02 17.96
N TYR A 155 1.09 -13.21 18.33
CA TYR A 155 1.03 -13.71 19.69
C TYR A 155 1.84 -12.83 20.66
N GLY A 156 3.10 -12.55 20.33
CA GLY A 156 3.95 -11.69 21.14
C GLY A 156 3.39 -10.27 21.28
N GLY A 157 2.85 -9.71 20.20
CA GLY A 157 2.30 -8.34 20.19
C GLY A 157 1.14 -8.16 21.16
N VAL A 158 0.23 -9.13 21.27
CA VAL A 158 -0.86 -9.06 22.27
C VAL A 158 -0.31 -9.04 23.69
N HIS A 159 0.68 -9.90 24.00
CA HIS A 159 1.30 -9.93 25.32
C HIS A 159 2.12 -8.69 25.64
N VAL A 160 2.80 -8.12 24.64
CA VAL A 160 3.47 -6.81 24.81
C VAL A 160 2.48 -5.72 25.17
N LEU A 161 1.34 -5.64 24.45
CA LEU A 161 0.30 -4.67 24.77
C LEU A 161 -0.27 -4.86 26.18
N GLU A 162 -0.47 -6.09 26.64
CA GLU A 162 -0.87 -6.38 28.01
C GLU A 162 0.16 -5.88 29.04
N HIS A 163 1.44 -6.20 28.81
CA HIS A 163 2.54 -5.74 29.67
C HIS A 163 2.61 -4.22 29.74
N MET A 164 2.36 -3.53 28.61
CA MET A 164 2.35 -2.07 28.51
C MET A 164 1.07 -1.41 29.05
N GLY A 165 0.14 -2.20 29.62
CA GLY A 165 -1.09 -1.69 30.23
C GLY A 165 -2.28 -1.50 29.28
N PHE A 166 -2.20 -1.99 28.04
CA PHE A 166 -3.30 -1.97 27.07
C PHE A 166 -4.17 -3.24 27.13
N GLY A 167 -4.39 -3.80 28.30
CA GLY A 167 -5.15 -5.05 28.45
C GLY A 167 -6.68 -4.96 28.22
N GLN A 168 -7.22 -3.75 28.03
CA GLN A 168 -8.68 -3.48 27.92
C GLN A 168 -9.10 -3.11 26.48
N LEU A 169 -8.37 -3.59 25.46
CA LEU A 169 -8.68 -3.30 24.06
C LEU A 169 -9.98 -3.96 23.61
N GLU A 170 -10.82 -3.20 22.89
CA GLU A 170 -12.09 -3.67 22.37
C GLU A 170 -11.92 -4.44 21.06
N ARG A 171 -10.95 -4.04 20.21
CA ARG A 171 -10.74 -4.60 18.86
C ARG A 171 -9.26 -4.75 18.53
N TYR A 172 -8.97 -5.78 17.74
CA TYR A 172 -7.66 -6.08 17.16
C TYR A 172 -7.80 -6.12 15.65
N VAL A 173 -7.25 -5.11 14.97
CA VAL A 173 -7.19 -5.03 13.51
C VAL A 173 -5.99 -5.84 13.05
N LEU A 174 -6.25 -6.92 12.32
CA LEU A 174 -5.25 -7.77 11.71
C LEU A 174 -5.05 -7.31 10.25
N ASN A 175 -3.98 -6.55 10.01
CA ASN A 175 -3.65 -6.03 8.69
C ASN A 175 -2.91 -7.09 7.87
N GLU A 176 -3.66 -7.90 7.13
CA GLU A 176 -3.28 -9.11 6.42
C GLU A 176 -3.03 -10.33 7.34
N GLY A 177 -2.89 -11.51 6.75
CA GLY A 177 -2.67 -12.79 7.44
C GLY A 177 -1.45 -12.82 8.35
N HIS A 178 -0.45 -11.97 8.13
CA HIS A 178 0.78 -11.89 8.94
C HIS A 178 0.52 -11.71 10.45
N ALA A 179 -0.60 -11.10 10.81
CA ALA A 179 -0.98 -10.83 12.20
C ALA A 179 -1.95 -11.87 12.79
N ALA A 180 -2.33 -12.92 12.03
CA ALA A 180 -3.40 -13.84 12.43
C ALA A 180 -3.10 -14.59 13.75
N LEU A 181 -1.82 -14.81 14.08
CA LEU A 181 -1.47 -15.48 15.35
C LEU A 181 -1.74 -14.63 16.61
N ALA A 182 -2.19 -13.37 16.48
CA ALA A 182 -2.79 -12.62 17.59
C ALA A 182 -4.04 -13.35 18.16
N ILE A 183 -4.74 -14.08 17.32
CA ILE A 183 -5.90 -14.92 17.73
C ILE A 183 -5.50 -15.96 18.79
N ASN A 184 -4.30 -16.54 18.68
CA ASN A 184 -3.81 -17.55 19.64
C ASN A 184 -3.62 -16.94 21.04
N ALA A 185 -3.10 -15.73 21.15
CA ALA A 185 -3.00 -15.02 22.42
C ALA A 185 -4.38 -14.64 23.00
N LEU A 186 -5.31 -14.25 22.13
CA LEU A 186 -6.69 -13.98 22.56
C LEU A 186 -7.40 -15.27 23.03
N LEU A 187 -7.18 -16.41 22.36
CA LEU A 187 -7.69 -17.70 22.83
C LEU A 187 -7.12 -18.06 24.22
N GLU A 188 -5.83 -17.83 24.43
CA GLU A 188 -5.21 -18.04 25.74
C GLU A 188 -5.85 -17.13 26.81
N ARG A 189 -6.00 -15.84 26.54
CA ARG A 189 -6.65 -14.86 27.43
C ARG A 189 -8.07 -15.27 27.81
N TYR A 190 -8.84 -15.78 26.86
CA TYR A 190 -10.25 -16.14 27.07
C TYR A 190 -10.45 -17.63 27.34
N GLY A 191 -9.38 -18.40 27.69
CA GLY A 191 -9.46 -19.81 28.06
C GLY A 191 -10.04 -20.71 26.96
N GLY A 192 -9.77 -20.40 25.68
CA GLY A 192 -10.26 -21.13 24.52
C GLY A 192 -11.67 -20.74 24.04
N ASP A 193 -12.32 -19.77 24.67
CA ASP A 193 -13.67 -19.29 24.31
C ASP A 193 -13.62 -18.51 22.98
N ILE A 194 -13.85 -19.22 21.87
CA ILE A 194 -13.78 -18.66 20.52
C ILE A 194 -14.84 -17.58 20.27
N ASP A 195 -15.99 -17.64 20.91
CA ASP A 195 -17.07 -16.67 20.69
C ASP A 195 -16.70 -15.30 21.30
N LYS A 196 -15.98 -15.31 22.43
CA LYS A 196 -15.37 -14.10 22.96
C LYS A 196 -14.29 -13.56 22.01
N VAL A 197 -13.38 -14.42 21.54
CA VAL A 197 -12.31 -14.01 20.62
C VAL A 197 -12.88 -13.37 19.34
N ARG A 198 -13.90 -13.99 18.74
CA ARG A 198 -14.57 -13.46 17.54
C ARG A 198 -15.05 -12.02 17.69
N ALA A 199 -15.46 -11.64 18.88
CA ALA A 199 -15.94 -10.29 19.17
C ALA A 199 -14.84 -9.23 19.02
N HIS A 200 -13.57 -9.62 19.14
CA HIS A 200 -12.44 -8.72 19.16
C HIS A 200 -11.70 -8.65 17.82
N VAL A 201 -11.88 -9.61 16.92
CA VAL A 201 -11.09 -9.70 15.67
C VAL A 201 -11.75 -8.91 14.54
N PHE A 202 -10.95 -8.02 13.90
CA PHE A 202 -11.27 -7.36 12.64
C PHE A 202 -10.14 -7.64 11.65
N PHE A 203 -10.46 -8.23 10.49
CA PHE A 203 -9.47 -8.67 9.52
C PHE A 203 -9.54 -7.83 8.23
N VAL A 204 -8.38 -7.39 7.75
CA VAL A 204 -8.24 -6.64 6.50
C VAL A 204 -7.36 -7.43 5.55
N THR A 205 -7.92 -7.88 4.42
CA THR A 205 -7.14 -8.58 3.39
C THR A 205 -6.69 -7.66 2.29
N HIS A 206 -5.42 -7.80 1.88
CA HIS A 206 -4.78 -7.05 0.79
C HIS A 206 -4.38 -7.93 -0.39
N THR A 207 -4.71 -9.22 -0.34
CA THR A 207 -4.19 -10.23 -1.26
C THR A 207 -5.30 -10.76 -2.17
N PRO A 208 -5.29 -10.42 -3.50
CA PRO A 208 -6.31 -10.85 -4.45
C PRO A 208 -6.01 -12.22 -5.08
N VAL A 209 -4.90 -12.88 -4.71
CA VAL A 209 -4.44 -14.11 -5.39
C VAL A 209 -3.90 -15.15 -4.40
N PRO A 210 -4.14 -16.46 -4.64
CA PRO A 210 -3.70 -17.53 -3.74
C PRO A 210 -2.19 -17.52 -3.46
N ALA A 211 -1.37 -17.27 -4.48
CA ALA A 211 0.09 -17.29 -4.35
C ALA A 211 0.68 -16.20 -3.43
N GLY A 212 -0.12 -15.21 -3.04
CA GLY A 212 0.29 -14.16 -2.10
C GLY A 212 -0.13 -14.42 -0.66
N ILE A 213 -0.80 -15.55 -0.38
CA ILE A 213 -1.28 -15.90 0.96
C ILE A 213 -0.29 -16.86 1.60
N ASP A 214 0.10 -16.57 2.84
CA ASP A 214 0.97 -17.47 3.59
C ASP A 214 0.21 -18.73 4.06
N VAL A 215 0.78 -19.87 3.69
CA VAL A 215 0.32 -21.21 4.09
C VAL A 215 1.51 -21.99 4.60
N PHE A 216 1.44 -22.46 5.84
CA PHE A 216 2.50 -23.22 6.50
C PHE A 216 2.08 -24.66 6.66
N THR A 217 2.97 -25.59 6.26
CA THR A 217 2.74 -27.02 6.37
C THR A 217 2.85 -27.52 7.82
N ASP A 218 2.40 -28.73 8.09
CA ASP A 218 2.59 -29.39 9.38
C ASP A 218 4.09 -29.45 9.79
N PHE A 219 4.98 -29.62 8.80
CA PHE A 219 6.43 -29.59 9.04
C PHE A 219 6.89 -28.20 9.50
N ASP A 220 6.45 -27.13 8.85
CA ASP A 220 6.81 -25.76 9.20
C ASP A 220 6.36 -25.43 10.63
N ILE A 221 5.13 -25.83 10.97
CA ILE A 221 4.52 -25.60 12.28
C ILE A 221 5.30 -26.34 13.36
N LYS A 222 5.57 -27.62 13.17
CA LYS A 222 6.35 -28.43 14.11
C LYS A 222 7.77 -27.92 14.28
N ASN A 223 8.35 -27.34 13.25
CA ASN A 223 9.70 -26.79 13.29
C ASN A 223 9.77 -25.41 13.95
N ALA A 224 8.76 -24.57 13.82
CA ALA A 224 8.82 -23.17 14.26
C ALA A 224 8.02 -22.89 15.54
N ILE A 225 6.76 -23.37 15.64
CA ILE A 225 5.81 -23.00 16.70
C ILE A 225 5.05 -24.19 17.32
N PRO A 226 5.69 -25.37 17.57
CA PRO A 226 4.98 -26.57 18.03
C PRO A 226 4.29 -26.39 19.38
N HIS A 227 4.78 -25.49 20.21
CA HIS A 227 4.28 -25.22 21.56
C HIS A 227 3.53 -23.90 21.69
N LEU A 228 3.19 -23.23 20.54
CA LEU A 228 2.36 -22.03 20.59
C LEU A 228 0.96 -22.42 21.13
N PRO A 229 0.42 -21.76 22.16
CA PRO A 229 -0.90 -22.04 22.66
C PRO A 229 -1.96 -22.05 21.54
N PHE A 230 -2.87 -23.03 21.56
CA PHE A 230 -3.94 -23.20 20.57
C PHE A 230 -3.47 -23.34 19.09
N VAL A 231 -2.22 -23.78 18.85
CA VAL A 231 -1.73 -24.00 17.48
C VAL A 231 -2.55 -25.05 16.72
N SER A 232 -2.99 -26.11 17.37
CA SER A 232 -3.88 -27.14 16.79
C SER A 232 -5.23 -26.57 16.36
N GLU A 233 -5.78 -25.63 17.10
CA GLU A 233 -7.02 -24.90 16.74
C GLU A 233 -6.80 -24.04 15.50
N ALA A 234 -5.65 -23.34 15.42
CA ALA A 234 -5.29 -22.56 14.26
C ALA A 234 -5.15 -23.41 12.98
N VAL A 235 -4.51 -24.58 13.09
CA VAL A 235 -4.39 -25.56 11.99
C VAL A 235 -5.74 -26.11 11.57
N SER A 236 -6.58 -26.51 12.54
CA SER A 236 -7.93 -27.03 12.26
C SER A 236 -8.79 -26.02 11.49
N ARG A 237 -8.68 -24.73 11.83
CA ARG A 237 -9.40 -23.64 11.12
C ARG A 237 -8.73 -23.22 9.82
N GLY A 238 -7.42 -23.44 9.68
CA GLY A 238 -6.68 -23.24 8.44
C GLY A 238 -7.05 -24.25 7.34
N GLY A 239 -7.45 -25.47 7.74
CA GLY A 239 -7.82 -26.58 6.86
C GLY A 239 -6.63 -27.39 6.32
N ASP A 240 -6.90 -28.64 5.94
CA ASP A 240 -5.95 -29.55 5.25
C ASP A 240 -4.61 -29.79 6.00
N ASN A 241 -4.63 -29.85 7.33
CA ASN A 241 -3.44 -30.00 8.20
C ASN A 241 -2.36 -28.95 7.94
N SER A 242 -2.76 -27.78 7.47
CA SER A 242 -1.88 -26.63 7.24
C SER A 242 -2.41 -25.39 7.95
N LEU A 243 -1.53 -24.48 8.30
CA LEU A 243 -1.88 -23.17 8.84
C LEU A 243 -2.03 -22.18 7.69
N HIS A 244 -3.26 -22.00 7.23
CA HIS A 244 -3.59 -21.04 6.19
C HIS A 244 -4.02 -19.71 6.84
N MET A 245 -3.16 -18.71 6.85
CA MET A 245 -3.30 -17.51 7.66
C MET A 245 -4.59 -16.71 7.37
N MET A 246 -4.95 -16.54 6.10
CA MET A 246 -6.19 -15.85 5.72
C MET A 246 -7.45 -16.63 6.14
N LYS A 247 -7.48 -17.96 5.92
CA LYS A 247 -8.61 -18.80 6.36
C LYS A 247 -8.77 -18.75 7.88
N TYR A 248 -7.67 -18.81 8.61
CA TYR A 248 -7.67 -18.75 10.06
C TYR A 248 -8.23 -17.42 10.56
N ALA A 249 -7.74 -16.30 10.03
CA ALA A 249 -8.24 -14.97 10.41
C ALA A 249 -9.72 -14.78 10.06
N MET A 250 -10.13 -15.10 8.83
CA MET A 250 -11.53 -14.98 8.39
C MET A 250 -12.47 -15.93 9.12
N GLY A 251 -12.04 -17.18 9.34
CA GLY A 251 -12.83 -18.19 10.05
C GLY A 251 -13.03 -17.88 11.54
N THR A 252 -12.16 -17.05 12.10
CA THR A 252 -12.27 -16.59 13.49
C THR A 252 -13.06 -15.29 13.59
N ALA A 253 -12.88 -14.33 12.68
CA ALA A 253 -13.64 -13.07 12.70
C ALA A 253 -15.15 -13.32 12.60
N ARG A 254 -15.95 -12.44 13.20
CA ARG A 254 -17.41 -12.46 13.00
C ARG A 254 -17.76 -12.24 11.53
N PRO A 255 -18.85 -12.83 11.02
CA PRO A 255 -19.37 -12.45 9.70
C PRO A 255 -19.52 -10.91 9.60
N GLY A 256 -18.97 -10.32 8.54
CA GLY A 256 -18.95 -8.87 8.35
C GLY A 256 -17.80 -8.12 9.05
N SER A 257 -16.98 -8.79 9.88
CA SER A 257 -15.76 -8.21 10.48
C SER A 257 -14.49 -8.49 9.66
N SER A 258 -14.64 -8.92 8.40
CA SER A 258 -13.55 -9.02 7.43
C SER A 258 -13.83 -8.10 6.25
N VAL A 259 -12.81 -7.37 5.79
CA VAL A 259 -12.96 -6.42 4.69
C VAL A 259 -11.83 -6.55 3.65
N ALA A 260 -12.21 -6.41 2.39
CA ALA A 260 -11.31 -6.18 1.27
C ALA A 260 -11.00 -4.67 1.14
N VAL A 261 -9.94 -4.34 0.41
CA VAL A 261 -9.39 -2.97 0.33
C VAL A 261 -9.84 -2.16 -0.90
N ALA A 262 -10.75 -2.68 -1.66
CA ALA A 262 -11.47 -2.03 -2.74
C ALA A 262 -12.72 -2.84 -3.10
N ARG A 263 -13.73 -2.19 -3.68
CA ARG A 263 -14.95 -2.88 -4.11
C ARG A 263 -14.68 -4.00 -5.14
N LEU A 264 -13.79 -3.74 -6.11
CA LEU A 264 -13.40 -4.77 -7.07
C LEU A 264 -12.67 -5.93 -6.37
N HIS A 265 -11.80 -5.63 -5.39
CA HIS A 265 -11.10 -6.65 -4.62
C HIS A 265 -12.08 -7.56 -3.82
N GLU A 266 -13.15 -7.01 -3.29
CA GLU A 266 -14.22 -7.80 -2.65
C GLU A 266 -14.80 -8.82 -3.64
N LEU A 267 -15.18 -8.37 -4.84
CA LEU A 267 -15.76 -9.24 -5.88
C LEU A 267 -14.78 -10.34 -6.32
N VAL A 268 -13.52 -9.97 -6.54
CA VAL A 268 -12.44 -10.91 -6.91
C VAL A 268 -12.20 -11.93 -5.79
N SER A 269 -12.13 -11.48 -4.54
CA SER A 269 -11.92 -12.36 -3.38
C SER A 269 -13.07 -13.34 -3.20
N LYS A 270 -14.31 -12.88 -3.32
CA LYS A 270 -15.50 -13.75 -3.25
C LYS A 270 -15.50 -14.81 -4.35
N ALA A 271 -15.13 -14.44 -5.57
CA ALA A 271 -15.02 -15.39 -6.67
C ALA A 271 -13.84 -16.36 -6.51
N GLN A 272 -12.67 -15.86 -6.07
CA GLN A 272 -11.44 -16.64 -5.98
C GLN A 272 -11.42 -17.58 -4.78
N PHE A 273 -11.95 -17.13 -3.63
CA PHE A 273 -11.86 -17.80 -2.32
C PHE A 273 -13.24 -18.20 -1.77
N TYR A 274 -14.23 -18.44 -2.65
CA TYR A 274 -15.61 -18.70 -2.24
C TYR A 274 -15.78 -19.80 -1.17
N GLN A 275 -14.83 -20.75 -1.09
CA GLN A 275 -14.85 -21.83 -0.10
C GLN A 275 -14.29 -21.41 1.29
N PHE A 276 -13.76 -20.19 1.42
CA PHE A 276 -13.23 -19.75 2.71
C PHE A 276 -14.36 -19.38 3.68
N PRO A 277 -14.15 -19.62 4.98
CA PRO A 277 -15.14 -19.25 5.98
C PRO A 277 -15.52 -17.77 5.91
N ASN A 278 -16.79 -17.46 6.10
CA ASN A 278 -17.33 -16.09 6.10
C ASN A 278 -17.09 -15.27 4.82
N MET A 279 -16.71 -15.90 3.70
CA MET A 279 -16.42 -15.19 2.45
C MET A 279 -17.65 -14.46 1.90
N ASP A 280 -18.85 -15.00 2.05
CA ASP A 280 -20.10 -14.34 1.63
C ASP A 280 -20.34 -13.02 2.37
N ALA A 281 -19.91 -12.96 3.65
CA ALA A 281 -20.01 -11.78 4.49
C ALA A 281 -18.82 -10.81 4.37
N LEU A 282 -17.83 -11.11 3.52
CA LEU A 282 -16.74 -10.18 3.22
C LEU A 282 -17.32 -8.87 2.67
N GLY A 283 -16.98 -7.75 3.29
CA GLY A 283 -17.29 -6.43 2.77
C GLY A 283 -16.08 -5.77 2.15
N SER A 284 -16.21 -4.51 1.76
CA SER A 284 -15.06 -3.69 1.36
C SER A 284 -15.05 -2.34 2.06
N ILE A 285 -13.84 -1.86 2.32
CA ILE A 285 -13.56 -0.48 2.69
C ILE A 285 -12.40 -0.04 1.79
N ASP A 286 -12.68 0.89 0.87
CA ASP A 286 -11.67 1.34 -0.06
C ASP A 286 -10.45 1.91 0.68
N ASN A 287 -9.26 1.53 0.25
CA ASN A 287 -8.02 2.14 0.73
C ASN A 287 -8.02 3.65 0.46
N GLY A 288 -7.12 4.33 1.13
CA GLY A 288 -6.84 5.73 0.95
C GLY A 288 -5.36 6.04 1.17
N VAL A 289 -5.03 7.33 1.11
CA VAL A 289 -3.70 7.85 1.39
C VAL A 289 -3.80 8.98 2.40
N HIS A 290 -2.75 9.19 3.18
CA HIS A 290 -2.70 10.31 4.12
C HIS A 290 -2.36 11.60 3.36
N LEU A 291 -3.37 12.42 3.08
CA LEU A 291 -3.22 13.59 2.21
C LEU A 291 -2.08 14.53 2.64
N PRO A 292 -1.92 14.91 3.93
CA PRO A 292 -0.81 15.78 4.34
C PRO A 292 0.57 15.20 4.07
N THR A 293 0.72 13.87 4.09
CA THR A 293 2.00 13.22 3.76
C THR A 293 2.34 13.29 2.27
N TRP A 294 1.33 13.18 1.38
CA TRP A 294 1.55 12.94 -0.04
C TRP A 294 1.38 14.16 -0.93
N THR A 295 0.63 15.17 -0.47
CA THR A 295 0.43 16.42 -1.24
C THR A 295 1.61 17.37 -1.10
N SER A 296 1.94 18.06 -2.19
CA SER A 296 3.00 19.06 -2.19
C SER A 296 2.62 20.29 -1.34
N PRO A 297 3.60 21.08 -0.85
CA PRO A 297 3.31 22.27 -0.07
C PRO A 297 2.37 23.25 -0.77
N GLU A 298 2.55 23.44 -2.07
CA GLU A 298 1.73 24.35 -2.89
C GLU A 298 0.28 23.83 -3.02
N VAL A 299 0.13 22.51 -3.18
CA VAL A 299 -1.20 21.88 -3.23
C VAL A 299 -1.89 21.99 -1.86
N GLN A 300 -1.17 21.80 -0.75
CA GLN A 300 -1.72 21.99 0.59
C GLN A 300 -2.19 23.43 0.82
N GLN A 301 -1.47 24.43 0.33
CA GLN A 301 -1.91 25.84 0.39
C GLN A 301 -3.22 26.07 -0.36
N LEU A 302 -3.40 25.45 -1.54
CA LEU A 302 -4.66 25.51 -2.27
C LEU A 302 -5.79 24.79 -1.50
N TYR A 303 -5.51 23.64 -0.93
CA TYR A 303 -6.45 22.91 -0.10
C TYR A 303 -6.89 23.76 1.11
N ASP A 304 -5.94 24.35 1.83
CA ASP A 304 -6.22 25.26 2.96
C ASP A 304 -7.06 26.46 2.52
N LYS A 305 -6.71 27.09 1.39
CA LYS A 305 -7.43 28.24 0.86
C LYS A 305 -8.90 27.95 0.50
N TYR A 306 -9.15 26.81 -0.16
CA TYR A 306 -10.47 26.50 -0.71
C TYR A 306 -11.36 25.67 0.21
N THR A 307 -10.83 25.24 1.38
CA THR A 307 -11.60 24.52 2.41
C THR A 307 -11.46 25.17 3.80
N ASN A 308 -10.85 26.35 3.90
CA ASN A 308 -10.51 26.99 5.19
C ASN A 308 -9.73 26.07 6.15
N GLY A 309 -8.89 25.16 5.60
CA GLY A 309 -8.11 24.20 6.35
C GLY A 309 -8.88 22.97 6.86
N PHE A 310 -10.19 22.91 6.68
CA PHE A 310 -11.02 21.79 7.18
C PHE A 310 -10.63 20.43 6.58
N TRP A 311 -10.04 20.39 5.39
CA TRP A 311 -9.60 19.14 4.75
C TRP A 311 -8.64 18.30 5.60
N ARG A 312 -7.95 18.92 6.57
CA ARG A 312 -6.97 18.24 7.43
C ARG A 312 -7.61 17.30 8.45
N THR A 313 -8.89 17.49 8.74
CA THR A 313 -9.68 16.64 9.64
C THR A 313 -10.92 16.09 8.97
N ASP A 314 -11.46 16.79 7.96
CA ASP A 314 -12.58 16.35 7.11
C ASP A 314 -12.24 16.50 5.62
N PRO A 315 -11.54 15.54 5.00
CA PRO A 315 -11.21 15.59 3.58
C PRO A 315 -12.43 15.61 2.62
N LYS A 316 -13.64 15.30 3.09
CA LYS A 316 -14.85 15.42 2.29
C LYS A 316 -15.06 16.84 1.77
N THR A 317 -14.61 17.85 2.51
CA THR A 317 -14.65 19.27 2.11
C THR A 317 -13.92 19.56 0.81
N LEU A 318 -12.94 18.73 0.42
CA LEU A 318 -12.23 18.85 -0.85
C LEU A 318 -13.12 18.62 -2.07
N GLU A 319 -14.22 17.84 -1.94
CA GLU A 319 -15.08 17.50 -3.07
C GLU A 319 -15.60 18.74 -3.80
N LEU A 320 -16.12 19.70 -3.07
CA LEU A 320 -16.66 20.93 -3.64
C LEU A 320 -15.64 22.07 -3.63
N GLY A 321 -14.80 22.13 -2.59
CA GLY A 321 -13.78 23.16 -2.47
C GLY A 321 -12.85 23.20 -3.69
N LEU A 322 -12.37 22.03 -4.13
CA LEU A 322 -11.43 21.97 -5.24
C LEU A 322 -12.03 22.27 -6.61
N LEU A 323 -13.34 22.10 -6.80
CA LEU A 323 -13.98 22.51 -8.05
C LEU A 323 -13.92 24.02 -8.28
N SER A 324 -13.74 24.81 -7.23
CA SER A 324 -13.64 26.26 -7.27
C SER A 324 -12.20 26.78 -7.50
N VAL A 325 -11.17 25.89 -7.45
CA VAL A 325 -9.78 26.27 -7.71
C VAL A 325 -9.63 26.70 -9.16
N LYS A 326 -8.97 27.83 -9.38
CA LYS A 326 -8.72 28.33 -10.73
C LYS A 326 -7.64 27.51 -11.42
N THR A 327 -7.74 27.34 -12.73
CA THR A 327 -6.80 26.53 -13.50
C THR A 327 -5.37 27.09 -13.53
N ASP A 328 -5.21 28.41 -13.43
CA ASP A 328 -3.91 29.06 -13.28
C ASP A 328 -3.23 28.76 -11.94
N GLU A 329 -4.00 28.66 -10.85
CA GLU A 329 -3.47 28.27 -9.55
C GLU A 329 -3.05 26.79 -9.52
N VAL A 330 -3.82 25.91 -10.20
CA VAL A 330 -3.43 24.50 -10.40
C VAL A 330 -2.12 24.44 -11.17
N GLU A 331 -1.98 25.23 -12.25
CA GLU A 331 -0.75 25.32 -13.05
C GLU A 331 0.45 25.76 -12.20
N GLN A 332 0.29 26.81 -11.38
CA GLN A 332 1.38 27.32 -10.53
C GLN A 332 1.83 26.26 -9.52
N ALA A 333 0.92 25.61 -8.82
CA ALA A 333 1.23 24.57 -7.84
C ALA A 333 1.92 23.37 -8.49
N HIS A 334 1.41 22.92 -9.65
CA HIS A 334 1.98 21.79 -10.36
C HIS A 334 3.35 22.12 -10.97
N SER A 335 3.52 23.32 -11.54
CA SER A 335 4.81 23.77 -12.13
C SER A 335 5.93 23.79 -11.09
N ALA A 336 5.65 24.19 -9.84
CA ALA A 336 6.61 24.15 -8.75
C ALA A 336 7.05 22.70 -8.45
N SER A 337 6.10 21.77 -8.37
CA SER A 337 6.38 20.34 -8.14
C SER A 337 7.15 19.70 -9.29
N ARG A 338 6.76 20.00 -10.54
CA ARG A 338 7.46 19.56 -11.75
C ARG A 338 8.88 20.10 -11.82
N GLY A 339 9.07 21.37 -11.40
CA GLY A 339 10.39 22.00 -11.30
C GLY A 339 11.30 21.25 -10.32
N ARG A 340 10.79 20.84 -9.14
CA ARG A 340 11.56 20.02 -8.19
C ARG A 340 11.96 18.65 -8.75
N LEU A 341 11.05 17.99 -9.45
CA LEU A 341 11.35 16.71 -10.11
C LEU A 341 12.45 16.91 -11.18
N GLY A 342 12.31 17.92 -12.06
CA GLY A 342 13.29 18.21 -13.09
C GLY A 342 14.66 18.57 -12.52
N GLN A 343 14.71 19.37 -11.45
CA GLN A 343 15.96 19.72 -10.78
C GLN A 343 16.62 18.49 -10.15
N PHE A 344 15.84 17.64 -9.48
CA PHE A 344 16.37 16.39 -8.92
C PHE A 344 16.95 15.47 -10.00
N LEU A 345 16.23 15.29 -11.13
CA LEU A 345 16.72 14.48 -12.24
C LEU A 345 18.04 15.00 -12.79
N LYS A 346 18.16 16.32 -12.94
CA LYS A 346 19.38 16.99 -13.44
C LYS A 346 20.55 16.84 -12.47
N ASP A 347 20.34 17.14 -11.19
CA ASP A 347 21.41 17.16 -10.18
C ASP A 347 21.96 15.78 -9.85
N ASN A 348 21.16 14.72 -10.06
CA ASN A 348 21.52 13.34 -9.74
C ASN A 348 21.80 12.48 -10.98
N LEU A 349 21.83 13.07 -12.18
CA LEU A 349 22.09 12.33 -13.42
C LEU A 349 23.49 11.70 -13.39
N GLY A 350 23.57 10.41 -13.69
CA GLY A 350 24.81 9.62 -13.63
C GLY A 350 25.20 9.16 -12.21
N GLN A 351 24.43 9.53 -11.20
CA GLN A 351 24.58 9.06 -9.81
C GLN A 351 23.38 8.19 -9.41
N ARG A 352 22.38 8.78 -8.79
CA ARG A 352 21.13 8.12 -8.39
C ARG A 352 20.10 8.07 -9.53
N VAL A 353 20.30 8.82 -10.60
CA VAL A 353 19.45 8.85 -11.79
C VAL A 353 20.18 8.28 -12.99
N ARG A 354 19.65 7.20 -13.55
CA ARG A 354 20.07 6.70 -14.87
C ARG A 354 19.16 7.33 -15.92
N GLY A 355 19.75 8.03 -16.89
CA GLY A 355 19.00 8.70 -17.95
C GLY A 355 19.68 8.56 -19.29
N ASN A 356 18.89 8.62 -20.36
CA ASN A 356 19.39 8.58 -21.73
C ASN A 356 19.33 9.95 -22.44
N ALA A 357 18.86 11.00 -21.74
CA ALA A 357 18.72 12.38 -22.23
C ALA A 357 18.72 13.38 -21.06
N GLU A 358 18.63 14.68 -21.39
CA GLU A 358 18.32 15.74 -20.42
C GLU A 358 16.81 15.89 -20.23
N TYR A 359 16.40 16.31 -19.02
CA TYR A 359 14.99 16.58 -18.69
C TYR A 359 14.53 17.88 -19.37
N ASP A 360 13.39 17.83 -20.06
CA ASP A 360 12.78 18.96 -20.74
C ASP A 360 11.41 19.29 -20.10
N PRO A 361 11.24 20.43 -19.43
CA PRO A 361 9.96 20.82 -18.82
C PRO A 361 8.83 21.07 -19.84
N GLY A 362 9.13 21.17 -21.13
CA GLY A 362 8.15 21.31 -22.21
C GLY A 362 7.46 20.00 -22.61
N ARG A 363 8.04 18.86 -22.28
CA ARG A 363 7.52 17.54 -22.62
C ARG A 363 6.53 17.03 -21.55
N LEU A 364 5.55 16.24 -21.98
CA LEU A 364 4.65 15.52 -21.06
C LEU A 364 5.46 14.49 -20.25
N THR A 365 5.53 14.67 -18.95
CA THR A 365 6.22 13.75 -18.05
C THR A 365 5.29 12.64 -17.59
N ILE A 366 5.55 11.40 -18.04
CA ILE A 366 4.81 10.19 -17.64
C ILE A 366 5.55 9.53 -16.46
N GLY A 367 4.94 9.48 -15.29
CA GLY A 367 5.52 8.91 -14.07
C GLY A 367 5.04 7.47 -13.81
N PHE A 368 6.00 6.59 -13.46
CA PHE A 368 5.76 5.24 -12.98
C PHE A 368 6.67 4.96 -11.77
N GLY A 369 6.11 4.87 -10.57
CA GLY A 369 6.87 4.64 -9.33
C GLY A 369 6.20 3.59 -8.45
N ARG A 370 6.71 2.35 -8.43
CA ARG A 370 6.16 1.23 -7.67
C ARG A 370 7.09 0.02 -7.67
N ARG A 371 6.84 -0.97 -6.78
CA ARG A 371 7.57 -2.23 -6.78
C ARG A 371 7.57 -2.87 -8.19
N PHE A 372 8.73 -3.29 -8.66
CA PHE A 372 8.85 -4.05 -9.90
C PHE A 372 8.46 -5.51 -9.62
N ALA A 373 7.35 -5.92 -10.21
CA ALA A 373 6.85 -7.28 -10.25
C ALA A 373 6.17 -7.48 -11.61
N THR A 374 6.19 -8.69 -12.14
CA THR A 374 5.73 -8.97 -13.52
C THR A 374 4.30 -8.51 -13.80
N TYR A 375 3.39 -8.65 -12.82
CA TYR A 375 1.99 -8.25 -12.98
C TYR A 375 1.78 -6.74 -13.05
N LYS A 376 2.76 -5.93 -12.60
CA LYS A 376 2.73 -4.45 -12.70
C LYS A 376 2.99 -3.95 -14.11
N GLN A 377 3.50 -4.80 -14.99
CA GLN A 377 3.73 -4.58 -16.41
C GLN A 377 4.45 -3.25 -16.72
N ALA A 378 5.51 -2.91 -15.97
CA ALA A 378 6.26 -1.65 -16.12
C ALA A 378 6.72 -1.40 -17.57
N THR A 379 6.92 -2.45 -18.36
CA THR A 379 7.40 -2.38 -19.75
C THR A 379 6.29 -2.40 -20.81
N LEU A 380 5.00 -2.38 -20.42
CA LEU A 380 3.88 -2.40 -21.38
C LEU A 380 3.95 -1.25 -22.41
N ILE A 381 4.36 -0.05 -21.97
CA ILE A 381 4.51 1.13 -22.83
C ILE A 381 5.47 0.90 -24.00
N PHE A 382 6.41 -0.04 -23.87
CA PHE A 382 7.40 -0.37 -24.88
C PHE A 382 6.94 -1.46 -25.87
N ASP A 383 5.79 -2.10 -25.65
CA ASP A 383 5.29 -3.12 -26.57
C ASP A 383 4.93 -2.53 -27.96
N GLN A 384 4.81 -1.19 -28.05
CA GLN A 384 4.57 -0.43 -29.27
C GLN A 384 5.73 0.53 -29.57
N MET A 385 6.98 0.02 -29.62
CA MET A 385 8.21 0.80 -29.72
C MET A 385 8.19 1.85 -30.83
N THR A 386 7.80 1.48 -32.06
CA THR A 386 7.78 2.41 -33.21
C THR A 386 6.81 3.57 -32.97
N ARG A 387 5.64 3.31 -32.41
CA ARG A 387 4.67 4.38 -32.09
C ARG A 387 5.17 5.26 -30.95
N LEU A 388 5.85 4.66 -29.96
CA LEU A 388 6.48 5.40 -28.88
C LEU A 388 7.59 6.35 -29.39
N GLU A 389 8.42 5.89 -30.33
CA GLU A 389 9.44 6.73 -30.98
C GLU A 389 8.83 7.96 -31.66
N MET A 390 7.68 7.80 -32.32
CA MET A 390 6.98 8.93 -32.98
C MET A 390 6.49 9.99 -31.98
N LEU A 391 6.34 9.66 -30.72
CA LEU A 391 5.95 10.58 -29.65
C LEU A 391 7.14 11.19 -28.91
N GLY A 392 8.38 10.76 -29.20
CA GLY A 392 9.57 11.08 -28.41
C GLY A 392 9.85 12.56 -28.19
N ASP A 393 9.49 13.43 -29.15
CA ASP A 393 9.64 14.88 -29.02
C ASP A 393 8.60 15.51 -28.07
N ASN A 394 7.55 14.79 -27.71
CA ASN A 394 6.43 15.29 -26.96
C ASN A 394 6.36 14.74 -25.53
N ILE A 395 7.05 13.63 -25.26
CA ILE A 395 6.97 12.91 -23.98
C ILE A 395 8.34 12.64 -23.38
N GLN A 396 8.35 12.38 -22.09
CA GLN A 396 9.47 11.81 -21.37
C GLN A 396 8.96 10.89 -20.26
N LEU A 397 9.73 9.86 -19.93
CA LEU A 397 9.32 8.81 -19.00
C LEU A 397 10.20 8.85 -17.75
N VAL A 398 9.57 8.78 -16.58
CA VAL A 398 10.27 8.72 -15.29
C VAL A 398 9.83 7.45 -14.57
N PHE A 399 10.76 6.53 -14.38
CA PHE A 399 10.57 5.27 -13.65
C PHE A 399 11.31 5.29 -12.32
N SER A 400 10.75 4.62 -11.34
CA SER A 400 11.47 4.24 -10.12
C SER A 400 10.82 3.01 -9.49
N GLY A 401 11.60 2.22 -8.79
CA GLY A 401 11.08 1.06 -8.05
C GLY A 401 12.15 0.00 -7.83
N LYS A 402 11.87 -0.87 -6.86
CA LYS A 402 12.70 -2.02 -6.51
C LYS A 402 11.95 -3.31 -6.79
N ALA A 403 12.65 -4.36 -7.22
CA ALA A 403 12.15 -5.73 -7.14
C ALA A 403 12.48 -6.29 -5.76
N HIS A 404 11.64 -7.19 -5.24
CA HIS A 404 11.99 -7.94 -4.03
C HIS A 404 13.26 -8.76 -4.26
N GLU A 405 14.08 -8.95 -3.23
CA GLU A 405 15.36 -9.65 -3.35
C GLU A 405 15.24 -11.09 -3.88
N ALA A 406 14.11 -11.74 -3.64
CA ALA A 406 13.79 -13.08 -4.15
C ALA A 406 12.95 -13.08 -5.45
N ASP A 407 12.62 -11.90 -6.01
CA ASP A 407 11.79 -11.77 -7.23
C ASP A 407 12.69 -11.61 -8.46
N ASP A 408 13.36 -12.67 -8.89
CA ASP A 408 14.21 -12.65 -10.09
C ASP A 408 13.44 -12.25 -11.36
N PRO A 409 12.18 -12.69 -11.59
CA PRO A 409 11.38 -12.14 -12.69
C PRO A 409 11.15 -10.64 -12.59
N GLY A 410 10.94 -10.09 -11.40
CA GLY A 410 10.83 -8.65 -11.16
C GLY A 410 12.14 -7.91 -11.44
N LYS A 411 13.29 -8.48 -11.05
CA LYS A 411 14.63 -7.93 -11.38
C LYS A 411 14.86 -7.93 -12.90
N ALA A 412 14.44 -8.99 -13.59
CA ALA A 412 14.57 -9.08 -15.05
C ALA A 412 13.76 -7.98 -15.77
N VAL A 413 12.60 -7.54 -15.24
CA VAL A 413 11.83 -6.40 -15.79
C VAL A 413 12.64 -5.11 -15.70
N ILE A 414 13.45 -4.89 -14.65
CA ILE A 414 14.33 -3.71 -14.55
C ILE A 414 15.41 -3.77 -15.64
N SER A 415 16.09 -4.92 -15.81
CA SER A 415 17.10 -5.08 -16.85
C SER A 415 16.53 -4.89 -18.26
N ASP A 416 15.31 -5.41 -18.53
CA ASP A 416 14.59 -5.20 -19.79
C ASP A 416 14.31 -3.70 -20.03
N LEU A 417 13.93 -2.95 -19.00
CA LEU A 417 13.76 -1.50 -19.09
C LEU A 417 15.06 -0.81 -19.49
N PHE A 418 16.19 -1.19 -18.91
CA PHE A 418 17.50 -0.60 -19.25
C PHE A 418 17.90 -0.89 -20.72
N MET A 419 17.63 -2.10 -21.22
CA MET A 419 17.85 -2.41 -22.64
C MET A 419 17.01 -1.49 -23.55
N LYS A 420 15.75 -1.22 -23.18
CA LYS A 420 14.86 -0.32 -23.92
C LYS A 420 15.31 1.14 -23.82
N MET A 421 15.80 1.57 -22.66
CA MET A 421 16.41 2.90 -22.49
C MET A 421 17.62 3.08 -23.43
N ALA A 422 18.47 2.07 -23.54
CA ALA A 422 19.62 2.11 -24.44
C ALA A 422 19.19 2.18 -25.92
N TYR A 423 18.22 1.38 -26.34
CA TYR A 423 17.68 1.37 -27.71
C TYR A 423 17.02 2.71 -28.10
N LEU A 424 16.30 3.34 -27.16
CA LEU A 424 15.57 4.59 -27.36
C LEU A 424 16.43 5.84 -27.14
N ARG A 425 17.74 5.70 -26.91
CA ARG A 425 18.64 6.84 -26.75
C ARG A 425 18.57 7.77 -27.96
N GLY A 426 18.38 9.08 -27.73
CA GLY A 426 18.21 10.09 -28.76
C GLY A 426 16.83 10.09 -29.42
N LYS A 427 15.90 9.20 -29.02
CA LYS A 427 14.55 9.10 -29.58
C LYS A 427 13.48 9.45 -28.54
N VAL A 428 13.54 8.84 -27.37
CA VAL A 428 12.61 9.08 -26.25
C VAL A 428 13.41 9.28 -24.97
N PRO A 429 13.27 10.41 -24.27
CA PRO A 429 13.90 10.63 -22.97
C PRO A 429 13.30 9.69 -21.91
N ILE A 430 14.16 8.94 -21.24
CA ILE A 430 13.77 8.00 -20.19
C ILE A 430 14.74 8.15 -19.01
N PHE A 431 14.17 8.24 -17.81
CA PHE A 431 14.90 8.35 -16.56
C PHE A 431 14.49 7.21 -15.63
N PHE A 432 15.45 6.60 -14.97
CA PHE A 432 15.24 5.67 -13.87
C PHE A 432 15.88 6.22 -12.60
N ILE A 433 15.09 6.44 -11.55
CA ILE A 433 15.58 6.87 -10.24
C ILE A 433 15.81 5.61 -9.39
N GLU A 434 17.06 5.38 -9.03
CA GLU A 434 17.46 4.24 -8.19
C GLU A 434 17.02 4.42 -6.75
N ASP A 435 16.93 3.28 -6.06
CA ASP A 435 16.67 3.20 -4.62
C ASP A 435 15.37 3.86 -4.19
N TYR A 436 14.27 3.41 -4.80
CA TYR A 436 12.91 3.90 -4.55
C TYR A 436 12.55 3.86 -3.06
N ASP A 437 12.21 5.01 -2.51
CA ASP A 437 11.78 5.25 -1.15
C ASP A 437 10.58 6.21 -1.10
N MET A 438 10.13 6.60 0.11
CA MET A 438 9.01 7.54 0.26
C MET A 438 9.32 8.93 -0.30
N ALA A 439 10.57 9.39 -0.24
CA ALA A 439 10.97 10.71 -0.75
C ALA A 439 10.91 10.73 -2.28
N VAL A 440 11.45 9.71 -2.95
CA VAL A 440 11.36 9.54 -4.41
C VAL A 440 9.90 9.35 -4.83
N ALA A 441 9.11 8.58 -4.07
CA ALA A 441 7.69 8.40 -4.35
C ALA A 441 6.93 9.74 -4.36
N LYS A 442 7.14 10.59 -3.32
CA LYS A 442 6.56 11.93 -3.24
C LYS A 442 6.97 12.79 -4.43
N LEU A 443 8.27 12.79 -4.75
CA LEU A 443 8.81 13.59 -5.84
C LEU A 443 8.14 13.28 -7.18
N ILE A 444 7.97 11.98 -7.52
CA ILE A 444 7.38 11.57 -8.80
C ILE A 444 5.87 11.81 -8.83
N VAL A 445 5.11 11.43 -7.77
CA VAL A 445 3.64 11.60 -7.78
C VAL A 445 3.21 13.07 -7.75
N GLN A 446 4.08 13.97 -7.28
CA GLN A 446 3.84 15.41 -7.28
C GLN A 446 4.25 16.07 -8.59
N GLY A 447 5.36 15.61 -9.22
CA GLY A 447 6.00 16.28 -10.34
C GLY A 447 5.72 15.68 -11.73
N ALA A 448 5.11 14.48 -11.83
CA ALA A 448 4.68 13.94 -13.11
C ALA A 448 3.45 14.70 -13.64
N ASP A 449 3.30 14.78 -14.96
CA ASP A 449 2.11 15.38 -15.59
C ASP A 449 0.97 14.37 -15.70
N VAL A 450 1.29 13.09 -15.89
CA VAL A 450 0.34 11.98 -15.89
C VAL A 450 0.93 10.77 -15.20
N TRP A 451 0.12 10.08 -14.43
CA TRP A 451 0.52 8.87 -13.71
C TRP A 451 0.15 7.62 -14.51
N LEU A 452 1.14 6.78 -14.80
CA LEU A 452 0.94 5.51 -15.48
C LEU A 452 0.75 4.37 -14.47
N ASN A 453 -0.35 3.60 -14.63
CA ASN A 453 -0.59 2.40 -13.85
C ASN A 453 -1.23 1.33 -14.74
N ASN A 454 -0.54 0.24 -14.97
CA ASN A 454 -0.93 -0.77 -15.95
C ASN A 454 -0.82 -2.19 -15.41
N PRO A 455 -1.48 -2.53 -14.26
CA PRO A 455 -1.45 -3.87 -13.72
C PRO A 455 -2.15 -4.86 -14.66
N ARG A 456 -1.81 -6.14 -14.56
CA ARG A 456 -2.67 -7.20 -15.11
C ARG A 456 -4.00 -7.18 -14.37
N LYS A 457 -5.10 -7.22 -15.09
CA LYS A 457 -6.47 -7.19 -14.51
C LYS A 457 -6.65 -8.24 -13.43
N LEU A 458 -7.37 -7.87 -12.36
CA LEU A 458 -7.69 -8.66 -11.16
C LEU A 458 -6.46 -9.01 -10.29
N ARG A 459 -5.32 -8.35 -10.52
CA ARG A 459 -4.10 -8.57 -9.73
C ARG A 459 -3.77 -7.42 -8.78
N GLU A 460 -4.40 -6.28 -8.97
CA GLU A 460 -4.25 -5.11 -8.08
C GLU A 460 -5.40 -5.09 -7.07
N ALA A 461 -5.13 -5.41 -5.81
CA ALA A 461 -6.16 -5.37 -4.77
C ALA A 461 -6.78 -3.98 -4.62
N SER A 462 -5.95 -2.95 -4.60
CA SER A 462 -6.38 -1.55 -4.58
C SER A 462 -5.44 -0.69 -5.42
N GLY A 463 -4.15 -0.63 -5.08
CA GLY A 463 -3.22 0.40 -5.53
C GLY A 463 -3.46 1.72 -4.78
N THR A 464 -2.39 2.43 -4.45
CA THR A 464 -2.47 3.74 -3.76
C THR A 464 -1.67 4.83 -4.46
N SER A 465 -0.79 4.47 -5.40
CA SER A 465 0.08 5.44 -6.08
C SER A 465 -0.70 6.45 -6.93
N GLY A 466 -1.72 5.98 -7.65
CA GLY A 466 -2.62 6.85 -8.41
C GLY A 466 -3.47 7.77 -7.53
N MET A 467 -3.85 7.32 -6.32
CA MET A 467 -4.55 8.18 -5.34
C MET A 467 -3.65 9.35 -4.90
N LYS A 468 -2.35 9.09 -4.69
CA LYS A 468 -1.35 10.12 -4.36
C LYS A 468 -1.16 11.12 -5.50
N ALA A 469 -1.09 10.63 -6.73
CA ALA A 469 -0.99 11.45 -7.93
C ALA A 469 -2.25 12.33 -8.09
N ALA A 470 -3.44 11.74 -8.00
CA ALA A 470 -4.71 12.47 -8.08
C ALA A 470 -4.80 13.59 -7.03
N ALA A 471 -4.35 13.32 -5.79
CA ALA A 471 -4.29 14.35 -4.74
C ALA A 471 -3.34 15.52 -5.06
N ASN A 472 -2.45 15.38 -6.04
CA ASN A 472 -1.54 16.43 -6.51
C ASN A 472 -1.96 17.03 -7.87
N PHE A 473 -3.22 16.91 -8.24
CA PHE A 473 -3.75 17.36 -9.55
C PHE A 473 -3.13 16.62 -10.74
N VAL A 474 -2.59 15.43 -10.54
CA VAL A 474 -2.00 14.60 -11.59
C VAL A 474 -3.02 13.54 -12.03
N PRO A 475 -3.58 13.64 -13.25
CA PRO A 475 -4.50 12.63 -13.76
C PRO A 475 -3.79 11.30 -14.00
N GLN A 476 -4.55 10.21 -14.00
CA GLN A 476 -4.02 8.87 -14.22
C GLN A 476 -4.42 8.34 -15.60
N ILE A 477 -3.50 7.62 -16.27
CA ILE A 477 -3.80 6.71 -17.37
C ILE A 477 -3.50 5.28 -16.90
N SER A 478 -4.50 4.41 -16.87
CA SER A 478 -4.37 3.12 -16.20
C SER A 478 -5.31 2.07 -16.76
N ILE A 479 -4.87 0.80 -16.71
CA ILE A 479 -5.79 -0.33 -16.82
C ILE A 479 -6.76 -0.25 -15.64
N PRO A 480 -8.10 -0.34 -15.89
CA PRO A 480 -9.10 -0.36 -14.82
C PRO A 480 -8.96 -1.61 -13.95
N ASP A 481 -8.47 -1.42 -12.71
CA ASP A 481 -8.28 -2.46 -11.70
C ASP A 481 -8.16 -1.80 -10.30
N GLY A 482 -8.39 -2.56 -9.25
CA GLY A 482 -8.33 -2.09 -7.87
C GLY A 482 -9.30 -0.93 -7.62
N TRP A 483 -8.77 0.23 -7.18
CA TRP A 483 -9.55 1.44 -6.93
C TRP A 483 -9.96 2.18 -8.22
N TRP A 484 -9.25 1.95 -9.35
CA TRP A 484 -9.41 2.70 -10.60
C TRP A 484 -10.53 2.12 -11.48
N ILE A 485 -11.71 2.06 -10.92
CA ILE A 485 -12.98 1.73 -11.59
C ILE A 485 -14.00 2.82 -11.27
N LEU A 486 -14.98 3.04 -12.15
CA LEU A 486 -16.08 3.97 -11.86
C LEU A 486 -16.90 3.45 -10.67
N GLN A 487 -17.04 4.29 -9.65
CA GLN A 487 -17.97 4.10 -8.56
C GLN A 487 -18.96 5.26 -8.54
N GLN A 488 -20.24 4.96 -8.37
CA GLN A 488 -21.26 6.00 -8.16
C GLN A 488 -20.92 6.80 -6.90
N ALA A 489 -21.44 8.03 -6.81
CA ALA A 489 -21.22 8.87 -5.65
C ALA A 489 -21.62 8.12 -4.36
N PRO A 490 -20.71 7.94 -3.40
CA PRO A 490 -21.06 7.30 -2.12
C PRO A 490 -22.06 8.16 -1.34
N GLU A 491 -22.72 7.56 -0.35
CA GLU A 491 -23.64 8.29 0.51
C GLU A 491 -22.99 9.55 1.11
N GLY A 492 -23.70 10.67 1.03
CA GLY A 492 -23.22 11.95 1.51
C GLY A 492 -22.20 12.66 0.59
N TYR A 493 -21.82 12.06 -0.54
CA TYR A 493 -21.00 12.68 -1.59
C TYR A 493 -21.84 13.01 -2.82
N ARG A 494 -21.36 13.94 -3.66
CA ARG A 494 -22.07 14.41 -4.86
C ARG A 494 -21.46 13.92 -6.16
N LEU A 495 -20.15 13.61 -6.14
CA LEU A 495 -19.38 13.24 -7.32
C LEU A 495 -19.06 11.74 -7.32
N PRO A 496 -19.08 11.09 -8.49
CA PRO A 496 -18.59 9.71 -8.61
C PRO A 496 -17.10 9.62 -8.25
N LYS A 497 -16.60 8.41 -8.03
CA LYS A 497 -15.23 8.16 -7.60
C LYS A 497 -14.51 7.24 -8.59
N GLY A 498 -13.19 7.23 -8.52
CA GLY A 498 -12.34 6.43 -9.38
C GLY A 498 -12.21 7.00 -10.79
N LEU A 499 -12.33 6.12 -11.78
CA LEU A 499 -12.23 6.46 -13.19
C LEU A 499 -13.52 7.09 -13.70
N VAL A 500 -13.47 8.38 -14.05
CA VAL A 500 -14.45 9.05 -14.90
C VAL A 500 -13.71 9.50 -16.15
N GLU A 501 -13.94 8.80 -17.27
CA GLU A 501 -13.19 8.94 -18.52
C GLU A 501 -13.14 10.39 -19.00
N GLY A 502 -11.92 10.91 -19.25
CA GLY A 502 -11.68 12.28 -19.68
C GLY A 502 -11.96 13.36 -18.63
N VAL A 503 -12.38 12.98 -17.41
CA VAL A 503 -12.67 13.91 -16.30
C VAL A 503 -11.67 13.73 -15.16
N THR A 504 -11.41 12.49 -14.73
CA THR A 504 -10.43 12.22 -13.67
C THR A 504 -9.12 11.62 -14.21
N GLY A 505 -9.13 11.23 -15.48
CA GLY A 505 -8.05 10.58 -16.19
C GLY A 505 -8.59 9.65 -17.28
N TRP A 506 -7.86 8.60 -17.61
CA TRP A 506 -8.18 7.73 -18.75
C TRP A 506 -8.01 6.25 -18.42
N GLY A 507 -8.97 5.43 -18.91
CA GLY A 507 -8.92 3.99 -18.85
C GLY A 507 -8.16 3.37 -20.04
N ILE A 508 -7.34 2.38 -19.77
CA ILE A 508 -6.76 1.50 -20.79
C ILE A 508 -7.66 0.26 -20.90
N GLY A 509 -8.65 0.32 -21.79
CA GLY A 509 -9.69 -0.67 -21.90
C GLY A 509 -10.80 -0.53 -20.84
N GLU A 510 -11.67 -1.52 -20.76
CA GLU A 510 -12.85 -1.51 -19.91
C GLU A 510 -12.59 -2.16 -18.54
N ALA A 511 -13.41 -1.79 -17.55
CA ALA A 511 -13.42 -2.43 -16.24
C ALA A 511 -13.83 -3.91 -16.35
N PRO A 512 -13.32 -4.78 -15.46
CA PRO A 512 -13.70 -6.19 -15.44
C PRO A 512 -15.19 -6.37 -15.17
N THR A 513 -15.86 -7.20 -15.99
CA THR A 513 -17.26 -7.60 -15.75
C THR A 513 -17.33 -8.78 -14.75
N ALA A 514 -18.52 -9.05 -14.22
CA ALA A 514 -18.74 -10.20 -13.34
C ALA A 514 -18.41 -11.53 -14.03
N GLU A 515 -18.76 -11.68 -15.32
CA GLU A 515 -18.47 -12.86 -16.13
C GLU A 515 -16.96 -13.04 -16.32
N TYR A 516 -16.24 -11.95 -16.57
CA TYR A 516 -14.79 -11.97 -16.68
C TYR A 516 -14.12 -12.37 -15.35
N ILE A 517 -14.58 -11.82 -14.22
CA ILE A 517 -14.09 -12.18 -12.89
C ILE A 517 -14.32 -13.68 -12.63
N ALA A 518 -15.53 -14.19 -12.91
CA ALA A 518 -15.86 -15.60 -12.74
C ALA A 518 -14.96 -16.51 -13.61
N MET A 519 -14.83 -16.20 -14.90
CA MET A 519 -14.00 -16.95 -15.85
C MET A 519 -12.53 -17.03 -15.37
N VAL A 520 -11.91 -15.90 -15.06
CA VAL A 520 -10.49 -15.86 -14.60
C VAL A 520 -10.33 -16.61 -13.29
N SER A 521 -11.26 -16.43 -12.34
CA SER A 521 -11.23 -17.14 -11.05
C SER A 521 -11.35 -18.66 -11.23
N ASP A 522 -12.19 -19.14 -12.16
CA ASP A 522 -12.31 -20.56 -12.49
C ASP A 522 -11.01 -21.11 -13.08
N LEU A 523 -10.38 -20.39 -14.01
CA LEU A 523 -9.10 -20.81 -14.59
C LEU A 523 -8.01 -20.95 -13.54
N VAL A 524 -7.96 -20.02 -12.58
CA VAL A 524 -6.98 -20.06 -11.48
C VAL A 524 -7.27 -21.23 -10.55
N ARG A 525 -8.52 -21.41 -10.10
CA ARG A 525 -8.91 -22.48 -9.17
C ARG A 525 -8.70 -23.88 -9.75
N ASN A 526 -8.98 -24.05 -11.03
CA ASN A 526 -8.83 -25.33 -11.72
C ASN A 526 -7.40 -25.60 -12.22
N GLY A 527 -6.44 -24.70 -11.92
CA GLY A 527 -5.05 -24.84 -12.36
C GLY A 527 -4.85 -24.78 -13.87
N ASN A 528 -5.81 -24.21 -14.61
CA ASN A 528 -5.72 -24.11 -16.08
C ASN A 528 -4.86 -22.90 -16.48
N PHE A 529 -3.58 -22.98 -16.13
CA PHE A 529 -2.64 -21.89 -16.35
C PHE A 529 -2.34 -21.61 -17.82
N GLN A 530 -2.47 -22.63 -18.70
CA GLN A 530 -2.29 -22.45 -20.14
C GLN A 530 -3.39 -21.55 -20.73
N ALA A 531 -4.65 -21.82 -20.43
CA ALA A 531 -5.77 -20.98 -20.88
C ALA A 531 -5.69 -19.57 -20.25
N LEU A 532 -5.32 -19.49 -18.98
CA LEU A 532 -5.14 -18.23 -18.29
C LEU A 532 -4.05 -17.36 -18.95
N GLU A 533 -2.92 -17.96 -19.35
CA GLU A 533 -1.84 -17.21 -20.00
C GLU A 533 -2.22 -16.78 -21.42
N ALA A 534 -3.01 -17.56 -22.14
CA ALA A 534 -3.57 -17.15 -23.45
C ALA A 534 -4.47 -15.92 -23.32
N VAL A 535 -5.36 -15.88 -22.31
CA VAL A 535 -6.18 -14.69 -22.00
C VAL A 535 -5.30 -13.50 -21.69
N ARG A 536 -4.31 -13.64 -20.81
CA ARG A 536 -3.41 -12.57 -20.36
C ARG A 536 -2.52 -12.01 -21.47
N SER A 537 -2.04 -12.88 -22.38
CA SER A 537 -1.23 -12.47 -23.52
C SER A 537 -2.04 -11.61 -24.49
N LYS A 538 -3.29 -12.00 -24.78
CA LYS A 538 -4.21 -11.21 -25.59
C LYS A 538 -4.49 -9.86 -24.93
N GLU A 539 -4.82 -9.85 -23.65
CA GLU A 539 -5.06 -8.60 -22.90
C GLU A 539 -3.88 -7.65 -22.92
N ARG A 540 -2.65 -8.17 -22.81
CA ARG A 540 -1.44 -7.34 -22.88
C ARG A 540 -1.32 -6.66 -24.24
N ILE A 541 -1.56 -7.39 -25.34
CA ILE A 541 -1.51 -6.85 -26.71
C ILE A 541 -2.59 -5.77 -26.87
N ASP A 542 -3.82 -6.06 -26.48
CA ASP A 542 -4.95 -5.13 -26.58
C ASP A 542 -4.69 -3.88 -25.72
N ALA A 543 -4.19 -4.05 -24.48
CA ALA A 543 -3.85 -2.94 -23.60
C ALA A 543 -2.73 -2.07 -24.15
N ALA A 544 -1.68 -2.65 -24.74
CA ALA A 544 -0.59 -1.89 -25.35
C ALA A 544 -1.08 -1.03 -26.53
N ASN A 545 -1.95 -1.57 -27.39
CA ASN A 545 -2.55 -0.82 -28.49
C ASN A 545 -3.43 0.31 -27.98
N LEU A 546 -4.40 0.00 -27.12
CA LEU A 546 -5.32 1.00 -26.55
C LEU A 546 -4.58 2.11 -25.77
N PHE A 547 -3.52 1.74 -25.05
CA PHE A 547 -2.70 2.71 -24.35
C PHE A 547 -2.05 3.70 -25.34
N MET A 548 -1.44 3.18 -26.42
CA MET A 548 -0.77 4.02 -27.39
C MET A 548 -1.77 4.86 -28.20
N ASP A 549 -2.95 4.33 -28.55
CA ASP A 549 -4.03 5.11 -29.17
C ASP A 549 -4.43 6.29 -28.26
N LYS A 550 -4.72 6.01 -27.00
CA LYS A 550 -5.10 7.03 -26.02
C LYS A 550 -4.00 8.07 -25.81
N LEU A 551 -2.76 7.63 -25.69
CA LEU A 551 -1.62 8.52 -25.50
C LEU A 551 -1.40 9.45 -26.70
N ALA A 552 -1.42 8.90 -27.92
CA ALA A 552 -1.12 9.62 -29.16
C ALA A 552 -2.28 10.52 -29.61
N GLU A 553 -3.53 10.06 -29.49
CA GLU A 553 -4.69 10.73 -30.05
C GLU A 553 -5.40 11.65 -29.06
N VAL A 554 -5.24 11.42 -27.75
CA VAL A 554 -5.96 12.18 -26.72
C VAL A 554 -5.01 12.90 -25.77
N VAL A 555 -4.16 12.16 -25.04
CA VAL A 555 -3.40 12.71 -23.90
C VAL A 555 -2.35 13.72 -24.34
N VAL A 556 -1.50 13.36 -25.31
CA VAL A 556 -0.44 14.25 -25.83
C VAL A 556 -1.01 15.47 -26.53
N PRO A 557 -1.97 15.37 -27.47
CA PRO A 557 -2.60 16.51 -28.09
C PRO A 557 -3.22 17.47 -27.06
N LEU A 558 -3.96 16.95 -26.08
CA LEU A 558 -4.61 17.76 -25.05
C LEU A 558 -3.57 18.52 -24.20
N PHE A 559 -2.53 17.83 -23.73
CA PHE A 559 -1.46 18.46 -22.96
C PHE A 559 -0.78 19.60 -23.71
N ARG A 560 -0.61 19.48 -25.03
CA ARG A 560 0.07 20.47 -25.85
C ARG A 560 -0.80 21.66 -26.27
N SER A 561 -2.05 21.41 -26.61
CA SER A 561 -2.91 22.40 -27.29
C SER A 561 -3.99 23.00 -26.40
N ASP A 562 -4.39 22.36 -25.27
CA ASP A 562 -5.45 22.85 -24.39
C ASP A 562 -5.07 22.70 -22.91
N LYS A 563 -4.20 23.59 -22.45
CA LYS A 563 -3.73 23.61 -21.06
C LYS A 563 -4.85 23.84 -20.06
N ASP A 564 -5.87 24.59 -20.41
CA ASP A 564 -7.00 24.85 -19.51
C ASP A 564 -7.81 23.58 -19.24
N THR A 565 -8.18 22.83 -20.28
CA THR A 565 -8.85 21.53 -20.13
C THR A 565 -7.93 20.53 -19.41
N TRP A 566 -6.64 20.52 -19.70
CA TRP A 566 -5.68 19.67 -18.99
C TRP A 566 -5.72 19.92 -17.47
N ARG A 567 -5.67 21.21 -17.05
CA ARG A 567 -5.72 21.56 -15.61
C ARG A 567 -7.08 21.31 -14.99
N LYS A 568 -8.18 21.44 -15.74
CA LYS A 568 -9.51 21.03 -15.27
C LYS A 568 -9.58 19.54 -14.97
N ILE A 569 -8.97 18.68 -15.80
CA ILE A 569 -8.91 17.22 -15.55
C ILE A 569 -8.08 16.95 -14.28
N GLY A 570 -6.92 17.56 -14.12
CA GLY A 570 -6.12 17.41 -12.89
C GLY A 570 -6.89 17.86 -11.64
N ARG A 571 -7.54 19.02 -11.70
CA ARG A 571 -8.40 19.52 -10.63
C ARG A 571 -9.54 18.54 -10.29
N SER A 572 -10.20 18.01 -11.31
CA SER A 572 -11.28 17.03 -11.14
C SER A 572 -10.76 15.72 -10.57
N ALA A 573 -9.57 15.27 -11.00
CA ALA A 573 -8.92 14.08 -10.42
C ALA A 573 -8.79 14.21 -8.89
N ALA A 574 -8.36 15.38 -8.40
CA ALA A 574 -8.26 15.64 -6.97
C ALA A 574 -9.63 15.77 -6.29
N ALA A 575 -10.54 16.60 -6.83
CA ALA A 575 -11.86 16.86 -6.25
C ALA A 575 -12.69 15.56 -6.08
N PHE A 576 -12.71 14.73 -7.10
CA PHE A 576 -13.45 13.46 -7.09
C PHE A 576 -12.81 12.44 -6.17
N ASN A 577 -11.48 12.30 -6.20
CA ASN A 577 -10.79 11.17 -5.63
C ASN A 577 -10.12 11.46 -4.27
N ALA A 578 -9.47 12.61 -4.05
CA ALA A 578 -8.83 12.90 -2.78
C ALA A 578 -9.87 13.06 -1.65
N SER A 579 -11.07 13.53 -1.95
CA SER A 579 -12.18 13.62 -0.99
C SER A 579 -12.61 12.24 -0.45
N TRP A 580 -12.42 11.16 -1.20
CA TRP A 580 -12.83 9.79 -0.86
C TRP A 580 -11.67 8.87 -0.55
N TYR A 581 -10.65 8.78 -1.43
CA TYR A 581 -9.52 7.86 -1.27
C TYR A 581 -8.44 8.44 -0.33
N ASN A 582 -8.86 8.75 0.91
CA ASN A 582 -8.00 9.21 1.98
C ASN A 582 -8.12 8.31 3.22
N THR A 583 -7.05 8.25 4.01
CA THR A 583 -7.00 7.36 5.19
C THR A 583 -7.80 7.89 6.38
N HIS A 584 -8.17 9.18 6.41
CA HIS A 584 -9.10 9.70 7.42
C HIS A 584 -10.48 9.03 7.30
N ARG A 585 -11.07 9.03 6.10
CA ARG A 585 -12.31 8.31 5.83
C ARG A 585 -12.17 6.82 6.08
N MET A 586 -11.07 6.20 5.58
CA MET A 586 -10.83 4.76 5.70
C MET A 586 -10.81 4.31 7.17
N ILE A 587 -10.02 4.99 8.03
CA ILE A 587 -9.89 4.59 9.43
C ILE A 587 -11.17 4.83 10.21
N LEU A 588 -11.93 5.90 9.91
CA LEU A 588 -13.24 6.12 10.51
C LEU A 588 -14.22 5.00 10.14
N GLN A 589 -14.23 4.54 8.90
CA GLN A 589 -15.06 3.39 8.48
C GLN A 589 -14.62 2.07 9.14
N TYR A 590 -13.33 1.90 9.48
CA TYR A 590 -12.89 0.76 10.30
C TYR A 590 -13.51 0.83 11.69
N PHE A 591 -13.44 2.00 12.36
CA PHE A 591 -14.00 2.18 13.68
C PHE A 591 -15.54 1.97 13.70
N GLU A 592 -16.24 2.55 12.73
CA GLU A 592 -17.67 2.35 12.53
C GLU A 592 -18.02 0.87 12.34
N ARG A 593 -17.31 0.18 11.43
CA ARG A 593 -17.54 -1.24 11.13
C ARG A 593 -17.26 -2.15 12.34
N MET A 594 -16.30 -1.77 13.17
CA MET A 594 -15.98 -2.45 14.41
C MET A 594 -16.98 -2.16 15.55
N GLY A 595 -17.85 -1.16 15.39
CA GLY A 595 -18.76 -0.69 16.44
C GLY A 595 -18.02 -0.06 17.63
N VAL A 596 -16.88 0.60 17.36
CA VAL A 596 -16.11 1.32 18.38
C VAL A 596 -16.48 2.79 18.33
N ASP A 597 -16.98 3.31 19.43
CA ASP A 597 -17.32 4.73 19.54
C ASP A 597 -16.06 5.58 19.40
N VAL A 598 -16.10 6.48 18.44
CA VAL A 598 -15.12 7.56 18.29
C VAL A 598 -15.59 8.74 19.16
N PRO A 599 -14.66 9.39 19.89
CA PRO A 599 -15.01 10.67 20.49
C PRO A 599 -15.61 11.55 19.40
N GLN A 600 -16.80 12.10 19.65
CA GLN A 600 -17.38 13.06 18.71
C GLN A 600 -16.30 14.07 18.37
N LEU A 601 -15.86 14.03 17.12
CA LEU A 601 -15.09 15.13 16.57
C LEU A 601 -16.06 16.31 16.69
N ASP A 602 -15.76 17.27 17.57
CA ASP A 602 -16.40 18.60 17.58
C ASP A 602 -16.04 19.31 16.26
N LEU A 603 -16.44 18.69 15.14
CA LEU A 603 -16.16 19.16 13.77
C LEU A 603 -17.16 20.26 13.35
N LEU A 604 -18.14 20.63 14.22
CA LEU A 604 -19.22 21.53 13.84
C LEU A 604 -19.59 22.57 14.93
N SER A 605 -18.76 22.83 15.92
CA SER A 605 -19.03 23.91 16.85
C SER A 605 -17.77 24.78 17.06
N ASN A 606 -17.53 25.68 16.12
CA ASN A 606 -17.24 27.11 16.33
C ASN A 606 -17.07 27.80 14.97
#